data_ab07da748a20a036e8334dd76aaee00e
#
_entry.id   ab07da748a20a036e8334dd76aaee00e
#
_cell.length_a   1.000
_cell.length_b   1.000
_cell.length_c   1.000
_cell.angle_alpha   90.00
_cell.angle_beta   90.00
_cell.angle_gamma   90.00
#
_symmetry.space_group_name_H-M   'P 1'
#
loop_
_entity.id
_entity.type
_entity.pdbx_description
1 polymer ?
#
loop_
_entity_poly.entity_id
_entity_poly.type
_entity_poly.pdbx_seq_one_letter_code
_entity_poly.pdbx_strand_id
1 'polypeptide(L)'
;PARKKAATKGVSFRRSPHEQQGTSSTDLLAFVEAADKEIDTMNSFMLIRHGHVVAEGWWTPYDRETPHILFSLSKSFTSTAVGLAISEGKLSLDDQVLKFFPEEVPAEPSSNLKAMRVRDLLRMNTGNQTEAPIRVADPKSTDSWTKTFLAHPVPFKPGTHFLYNSPATFMLSAIVQNVTGMTTRDYLRSKL
;
A
#
# COMPACT_ATOMS: atom_id res chain seq x y z
N PRO A 1 28.47 13.85 2.14
CA PRO A 1 28.86 12.71 2.97
C PRO A 1 27.90 11.55 2.70
N ALA A 2 28.44 10.46 2.08
CA ALA A 2 27.68 9.26 1.79
C ALA A 2 27.23 8.62 3.11
N ARG A 3 25.91 8.53 3.34
CA ARG A 3 25.34 7.76 4.43
C ARG A 3 25.69 6.29 4.19
N LYS A 4 26.53 5.69 5.04
CA LYS A 4 26.71 4.25 5.10
C LYS A 4 25.34 3.61 5.34
N LYS A 5 24.81 2.87 4.36
CA LYS A 5 23.65 1.99 4.53
C LYS A 5 24.03 0.94 5.58
N ALA A 6 23.41 0.98 6.74
CA ALA A 6 23.40 -0.18 7.62
C ALA A 6 22.66 -1.30 6.86
N ALA A 7 23.39 -2.35 6.52
CA ALA A 7 22.80 -3.55 5.94
C ALA A 7 21.95 -4.20 7.05
N THR A 8 20.62 -4.05 6.98
CA THR A 8 19.71 -4.95 7.66
C THR A 8 19.98 -6.35 7.09
N LYS A 9 20.28 -7.31 7.97
CA LYS A 9 20.29 -8.73 7.58
C LYS A 9 18.84 -9.13 7.26
N GLY A 10 18.38 -8.77 6.05
CA GLY A 10 17.11 -9.25 5.54
C GLY A 10 17.17 -10.77 5.42
N VAL A 11 16.08 -11.44 5.76
CA VAL A 11 15.91 -12.85 5.45
C VAL A 11 15.80 -12.95 3.94
N SER A 12 16.84 -13.43 3.26
CA SER A 12 16.77 -13.69 1.83
C SER A 12 16.00 -14.98 1.58
N PHE A 13 15.11 -14.99 0.60
CA PHE A 13 14.50 -16.22 0.13
C PHE A 13 15.58 -17.20 -0.32
N ARG A 14 15.40 -18.48 0.02
CA ARG A 14 16.26 -19.55 -0.50
C ARG A 14 16.10 -19.65 -2.01
N ARG A 15 17.12 -20.12 -2.71
CA ARG A 15 17.07 -20.38 -4.14
C ARG A 15 16.98 -21.89 -4.38
N SER A 16 16.28 -22.28 -5.42
CA SER A 16 16.17 -23.68 -5.85
C SER A 16 16.05 -23.73 -7.39
N PRO A 17 16.60 -24.77 -8.04
CA PRO A 17 16.24 -25.05 -9.41
C PRO A 17 14.72 -25.16 -9.57
N HIS A 18 14.19 -24.59 -10.64
CA HIS A 18 12.74 -24.49 -10.84
C HIS A 18 12.07 -25.88 -11.00
N GLU A 19 12.75 -26.86 -11.62
CA GLU A 19 12.23 -28.23 -11.74
C GLU A 19 12.04 -28.91 -10.37
N GLN A 20 12.95 -28.67 -9.43
CA GLN A 20 12.83 -29.23 -8.06
C GLN A 20 11.62 -28.68 -7.30
N GLN A 21 11.13 -27.53 -7.74
CA GLN A 21 9.92 -26.92 -7.18
C GLN A 21 8.68 -27.16 -8.06
N GLY A 22 8.79 -28.04 -9.07
CA GLY A 22 7.68 -28.40 -9.95
C GLY A 22 7.29 -27.30 -10.96
N THR A 23 8.26 -26.50 -11.37
CA THR A 23 8.10 -25.52 -12.47
C THR A 23 8.96 -26.01 -13.64
N SER A 24 8.34 -26.18 -14.81
CA SER A 24 9.04 -26.65 -16.00
C SER A 24 9.88 -25.53 -16.63
N SER A 25 11.07 -25.87 -17.15
CA SER A 25 11.89 -24.95 -17.93
C SER A 25 11.16 -24.44 -19.17
N THR A 26 10.39 -25.30 -19.80
CA THR A 26 9.62 -24.97 -21.01
C THR A 26 8.56 -23.91 -20.70
N ASP A 27 7.80 -24.08 -19.62
CA ASP A 27 6.76 -23.10 -19.23
C ASP A 27 7.37 -21.78 -18.80
N LEU A 28 8.51 -21.82 -18.11
CA LEU A 28 9.22 -20.61 -17.72
C LEU A 28 9.77 -19.85 -18.93
N LEU A 29 10.33 -20.55 -19.90
CA LEU A 29 10.78 -19.94 -21.16
C LEU A 29 9.61 -19.32 -21.92
N ALA A 30 8.50 -20.04 -22.06
CA ALA A 30 7.30 -19.53 -22.71
C ALA A 30 6.76 -18.26 -22.04
N PHE A 31 6.80 -18.21 -20.69
CA PHE A 31 6.44 -16.98 -19.95
C PHE A 31 7.36 -15.81 -20.30
N VAL A 32 8.69 -16.03 -20.30
CA VAL A 32 9.68 -14.97 -20.59
C VAL A 32 9.53 -14.47 -22.03
N GLU A 33 9.37 -15.38 -23.00
CA GLU A 33 9.17 -15.04 -24.42
C GLU A 33 7.86 -14.25 -24.64
N ALA A 34 6.77 -14.65 -23.98
CA ALA A 34 5.50 -13.93 -24.05
C ALA A 34 5.61 -12.53 -23.41
N ALA A 35 6.27 -12.44 -22.24
CA ALA A 35 6.49 -11.16 -21.57
C ALA A 35 7.34 -10.21 -22.41
N ASP A 36 8.40 -10.69 -23.01
CA ASP A 36 9.28 -9.91 -23.89
C ASP A 36 8.57 -9.41 -25.15
N LYS A 37 7.67 -10.23 -25.72
CA LYS A 37 6.94 -9.91 -26.92
C LYS A 37 5.72 -9.01 -26.70
N GLU A 38 5.02 -9.18 -25.58
CA GLU A 38 3.68 -8.60 -25.39
C GLU A 38 3.63 -7.46 -24.38
N ILE A 39 4.71 -7.22 -23.62
CA ILE A 39 4.77 -6.19 -22.58
C ILE A 39 5.89 -5.21 -22.87
N ASP A 40 5.58 -4.06 -23.44
CA ASP A 40 6.56 -3.03 -23.84
C ASP A 40 7.36 -2.45 -22.67
N THR A 41 6.88 -2.56 -21.45
CA THR A 41 7.45 -1.92 -20.25
C THR A 41 7.74 -2.91 -19.14
N MET A 42 8.09 -4.15 -19.48
CA MET A 42 8.51 -5.13 -18.49
C MET A 42 9.86 -4.73 -17.91
N ASN A 43 9.93 -4.58 -16.60
CA ASN A 43 11.15 -4.13 -15.91
C ASN A 43 11.89 -5.31 -15.26
N SER A 44 11.15 -6.14 -14.53
CA SER A 44 11.70 -7.31 -13.85
C SER A 44 10.60 -8.27 -13.45
N PHE A 45 10.98 -9.52 -13.19
CA PHE A 45 10.11 -10.48 -12.53
C PHE A 45 10.88 -11.30 -11.50
N MET A 46 10.17 -11.84 -10.53
CA MET A 46 10.67 -12.83 -9.59
C MET A 46 9.57 -13.86 -9.35
N LEU A 47 9.87 -15.13 -9.63
CA LEU A 47 8.97 -16.23 -9.35
C LEU A 47 9.41 -16.93 -8.06
N ILE A 48 8.50 -16.97 -7.08
CA ILE A 48 8.71 -17.65 -5.81
C ILE A 48 7.73 -18.81 -5.72
N ARG A 49 8.25 -20.02 -5.43
CA ARG A 49 7.43 -21.20 -5.21
C ARG A 49 7.93 -21.99 -4.00
N HIS A 50 7.01 -22.42 -3.14
CA HIS A 50 7.32 -23.12 -1.87
C HIS A 50 8.38 -22.38 -1.02
N GLY A 51 8.37 -21.04 -1.01
CA GLY A 51 9.33 -20.23 -0.29
C GLY A 51 10.73 -20.16 -0.92
N HIS A 52 10.90 -20.60 -2.16
CA HIS A 52 12.16 -20.52 -2.90
C HIS A 52 12.02 -19.61 -4.12
N VAL A 53 13.01 -18.76 -4.37
CA VAL A 53 13.16 -18.08 -5.65
C VAL A 53 13.60 -19.14 -6.67
N VAL A 54 12.73 -19.38 -7.66
CA VAL A 54 12.94 -20.39 -8.71
C VAL A 54 13.34 -19.75 -10.04
N ALA A 55 12.98 -18.49 -10.27
CA ALA A 55 13.43 -17.70 -11.40
C ALA A 55 13.37 -16.22 -11.08
N GLU A 56 14.25 -15.44 -11.70
CA GLU A 56 14.19 -13.98 -11.71
C GLU A 56 14.90 -13.44 -12.94
N GLY A 57 14.47 -12.29 -13.43
CA GLY A 57 15.03 -11.64 -14.59
C GLY A 57 14.75 -10.16 -14.63
N TRP A 58 15.54 -9.43 -15.43
CA TRP A 58 15.44 -7.97 -15.59
C TRP A 58 15.54 -7.64 -17.06
N TRP A 59 14.79 -6.63 -17.49
CA TRP A 59 14.88 -6.05 -18.82
C TRP A 59 15.65 -4.74 -18.77
N THR A 60 16.56 -4.55 -19.71
CA THR A 60 17.34 -3.31 -19.83
C THR A 60 16.41 -2.09 -19.93
N PRO A 61 16.66 -1.00 -19.18
CA PRO A 61 17.90 -0.68 -18.42
C PRO A 61 17.92 -1.16 -16.96
N TYR A 62 16.97 -1.97 -16.54
CA TYR A 62 16.87 -2.44 -15.16
C TYR A 62 17.81 -3.62 -14.87
N ASP A 63 18.28 -3.66 -13.64
CA ASP A 63 19.06 -4.75 -13.06
C ASP A 63 18.62 -5.00 -11.60
N ARG A 64 19.32 -5.92 -10.92
CA ARG A 64 19.00 -6.26 -9.53
C ARG A 64 19.05 -5.08 -8.56
N GLU A 65 19.93 -4.12 -8.80
CA GLU A 65 20.20 -3.00 -7.89
C GLU A 65 19.39 -1.74 -8.27
N THR A 66 18.76 -1.74 -9.43
CA THR A 66 17.98 -0.60 -9.92
C THR A 66 16.69 -0.45 -9.11
N PRO A 67 16.47 0.69 -8.43
CA PRO A 67 15.22 0.94 -7.71
C PRO A 67 14.04 1.03 -8.67
N HIS A 68 12.92 0.40 -8.30
CA HIS A 68 11.66 0.47 -9.02
C HIS A 68 10.66 1.37 -8.31
N ILE A 69 9.88 2.12 -9.10
CA ILE A 69 8.70 2.82 -8.57
C ILE A 69 7.63 1.78 -8.29
N LEU A 70 7.19 1.70 -7.04
CA LEU A 70 6.23 0.68 -6.61
C LEU A 70 4.78 0.99 -7.00
N PHE A 71 4.46 2.24 -7.36
CA PHE A 71 3.09 2.66 -7.61
C PHE A 71 2.13 2.14 -6.53
N SER A 72 1.04 1.51 -6.94
CA SER A 72 0.03 1.00 -6.00
C SER A 72 0.46 -0.23 -5.20
N LEU A 73 1.58 -0.87 -5.50
CA LEU A 73 2.16 -1.88 -4.62
C LEU A 73 2.47 -1.28 -3.22
N SER A 74 2.76 0.02 -3.15
CA SER A 74 2.94 0.73 -1.87
C SER A 74 1.74 0.63 -0.93
N LYS A 75 0.52 0.39 -1.45
CA LYS A 75 -0.68 0.15 -0.63
C LYS A 75 -0.58 -1.13 0.20
N SER A 76 0.11 -2.15 -0.30
CA SER A 76 0.38 -3.39 0.44
C SER A 76 1.27 -3.14 1.65
N PHE A 77 2.25 -2.26 1.52
CA PHE A 77 3.08 -1.84 2.66
C PHE A 77 2.26 -1.05 3.69
N THR A 78 1.38 -0.15 3.24
CA THR A 78 0.48 0.57 4.16
C THR A 78 -0.46 -0.41 4.89
N SER A 79 -1.04 -1.38 4.18
CA SER A 79 -1.86 -2.43 4.79
C SER A 79 -1.08 -3.26 5.82
N THR A 80 0.17 -3.60 5.51
CA THR A 80 1.07 -4.29 6.46
C THR A 80 1.31 -3.45 7.72
N ALA A 81 1.55 -2.15 7.57
CA ALA A 81 1.73 -1.25 8.71
C ALA A 81 0.47 -1.19 9.59
N VAL A 82 -0.71 -1.15 8.98
CA VAL A 82 -1.98 -1.22 9.73
C VAL A 82 -2.09 -2.55 10.49
N GLY A 83 -1.78 -3.69 9.84
CA GLY A 83 -1.79 -5.01 10.47
C GLY A 83 -0.85 -5.10 11.68
N LEU A 84 0.36 -4.56 11.55
CA LEU A 84 1.32 -4.49 12.65
C LEU A 84 0.81 -3.61 13.80
N ALA A 85 0.24 -2.44 13.50
CA ALA A 85 -0.32 -1.56 14.52
C ALA A 85 -1.52 -2.20 15.25
N ILE A 86 -2.34 -3.00 14.55
CA ILE A 86 -3.41 -3.81 15.15
C ILE A 86 -2.81 -4.88 16.09
N SER A 87 -1.78 -5.60 15.66
CA SER A 87 -1.13 -6.62 16.48
C SER A 87 -0.49 -6.05 17.75
N GLU A 88 -0.13 -4.78 17.73
CA GLU A 88 0.37 -4.02 18.89
C GLU A 88 -0.76 -3.40 19.73
N GLY A 89 -2.01 -3.63 19.40
CA GLY A 89 -3.17 -3.07 20.14
C GLY A 89 -3.36 -1.56 20.00
N LYS A 90 -2.72 -0.93 18.99
CA LYS A 90 -2.76 0.54 18.79
C LYS A 90 -4.03 1.02 18.08
N LEU A 91 -4.64 0.16 17.29
CA LEU A 91 -5.90 0.41 16.58
C LEU A 91 -6.64 -0.90 16.29
N SER A 92 -7.92 -0.80 15.91
CA SER A 92 -8.77 -1.91 15.51
C SER A 92 -9.36 -1.67 14.13
N LEU A 93 -9.69 -2.77 13.43
CA LEU A 93 -10.45 -2.69 12.17
C LEU A 93 -11.81 -2.02 12.34
N ASP A 94 -12.40 -2.09 13.53
CA ASP A 94 -13.70 -1.54 13.85
C ASP A 94 -13.67 -0.10 14.38
N ASP A 95 -12.50 0.46 14.60
CA ASP A 95 -12.36 1.84 15.00
C ASP A 95 -12.93 2.78 13.92
N GLN A 96 -13.70 3.76 14.35
CA GLN A 96 -14.21 4.82 13.48
C GLN A 96 -13.06 5.73 13.02
N VAL A 97 -13.05 6.09 11.75
CA VAL A 97 -11.99 6.92 11.14
C VAL A 97 -11.89 8.27 11.84
N LEU A 98 -13.01 8.89 12.18
CA LEU A 98 -13.05 10.19 12.85
C LEU A 98 -12.34 10.22 14.20
N LYS A 99 -12.24 9.09 14.90
CA LYS A 99 -11.53 8.96 16.19
C LYS A 99 -10.08 9.43 16.11
N PHE A 100 -9.45 9.26 14.95
CA PHE A 100 -8.03 9.56 14.76
C PHE A 100 -7.75 11.00 14.36
N PHE A 101 -8.77 11.78 14.03
CA PHE A 101 -8.64 13.16 13.53
C PHE A 101 -9.63 14.11 14.19
N PRO A 102 -9.68 14.19 15.53
CA PRO A 102 -10.72 14.95 16.25
C PRO A 102 -10.74 16.44 15.87
N GLU A 103 -9.59 17.03 15.56
CA GLU A 103 -9.47 18.46 15.20
C GLU A 103 -9.88 18.76 13.74
N GLU A 104 -10.09 17.73 12.93
CA GLU A 104 -10.39 17.86 11.50
C GLU A 104 -11.81 17.35 11.14
N VAL A 105 -12.60 17.00 12.15
CA VAL A 105 -13.98 16.58 11.95
C VAL A 105 -14.79 17.74 11.40
N PRO A 106 -15.53 17.59 10.27
CA PRO A 106 -16.44 18.62 9.78
C PRO A 106 -17.46 19.01 10.84
N ALA A 107 -17.93 20.27 10.82
CA ALA A 107 -18.92 20.75 11.80
C ALA A 107 -20.20 19.88 11.79
N GLU A 108 -20.63 19.42 10.61
CA GLU A 108 -21.80 18.56 10.43
C GLU A 108 -21.45 17.27 9.68
N PRO A 109 -20.77 16.31 10.35
CA PRO A 109 -20.39 15.07 9.71
C PRO A 109 -21.62 14.18 9.44
N SER A 110 -21.74 13.69 8.19
CA SER A 110 -22.85 12.80 7.80
C SER A 110 -22.85 11.50 8.63
N SER A 111 -24.01 10.84 8.70
CA SER A 111 -24.14 9.54 9.38
C SER A 111 -23.21 8.48 8.77
N ASN A 112 -23.01 8.51 7.45
CA ASN A 112 -22.11 7.60 6.76
C ASN A 112 -20.64 7.89 7.12
N LEU A 113 -20.22 9.18 7.16
CA LEU A 113 -18.86 9.51 7.59
C LEU A 113 -18.61 9.07 9.04
N LYS A 114 -19.58 9.29 9.94
CA LYS A 114 -19.49 8.79 11.34
C LYS A 114 -19.38 7.28 11.44
N ALA A 115 -20.02 6.54 10.52
CA ALA A 115 -20.00 5.10 10.51
C ALA A 115 -18.75 4.49 9.84
N MET A 116 -17.96 5.29 9.10
CA MET A 116 -16.77 4.82 8.38
C MET A 116 -15.71 4.29 9.35
N ARG A 117 -15.18 3.10 9.08
CA ARG A 117 -14.19 2.39 9.91
C ARG A 117 -12.89 2.16 9.18
N VAL A 118 -11.85 1.81 9.91
CA VAL A 118 -10.53 1.44 9.35
C VAL A 118 -10.65 0.34 8.29
N ARG A 119 -11.51 -0.68 8.53
CA ARG A 119 -11.77 -1.74 7.53
C ARG A 119 -12.32 -1.23 6.21
N ASP A 120 -13.10 -0.16 6.22
CA ASP A 120 -13.69 0.40 5.00
C ASP A 120 -12.65 1.15 4.15
N LEU A 121 -11.66 1.77 4.79
CA LEU A 121 -10.49 2.33 4.12
C LEU A 121 -9.66 1.21 3.46
N LEU A 122 -9.36 0.13 4.20
CA LEU A 122 -8.57 -1.02 3.70
C LEU A 122 -9.23 -1.72 2.51
N ARG A 123 -10.55 -1.79 2.51
CA ARG A 123 -11.35 -2.47 1.47
C ARG A 123 -11.74 -1.57 0.31
N MET A 124 -11.40 -0.27 0.38
CA MET A 124 -11.82 0.74 -0.61
C MET A 124 -13.34 0.78 -0.80
N ASN A 125 -14.09 0.60 0.28
CA ASN A 125 -15.55 0.69 0.29
C ASN A 125 -16.03 1.74 1.31
N THR A 126 -15.39 2.90 1.28
CA THR A 126 -15.61 4.05 2.17
C THR A 126 -16.99 4.68 2.04
N GLY A 127 -17.71 4.40 0.94
CA GLY A 127 -19.00 5.01 0.64
C GLY A 127 -18.90 6.33 -0.16
N ASN A 128 -17.71 6.72 -0.58
CA ASN A 128 -17.54 7.83 -1.52
C ASN A 128 -17.99 7.43 -2.93
N GLN A 129 -18.49 8.39 -3.71
CA GLN A 129 -18.83 8.21 -5.12
C GLN A 129 -17.65 8.51 -6.04
N THR A 130 -16.76 9.40 -5.61
CA THR A 130 -15.52 9.78 -6.32
C THR A 130 -14.38 9.84 -5.32
N GLU A 131 -13.13 9.80 -5.80
CA GLU A 131 -11.97 10.04 -4.94
C GLU A 131 -11.97 11.49 -4.42
N ALA A 132 -11.59 11.68 -3.17
CA ALA A 132 -11.33 13.01 -2.63
C ALA A 132 -10.18 13.69 -3.41
N PRO A 133 -10.26 15.00 -3.71
CA PRO A 133 -9.31 15.67 -4.62
C PRO A 133 -7.95 16.00 -3.97
N ILE A 134 -7.42 15.13 -3.13
CA ILE A 134 -6.14 15.36 -2.43
C ILE A 134 -4.92 15.34 -3.36
N ARG A 135 -5.03 14.68 -4.53
CA ARG A 135 -3.93 14.63 -5.51
C ARG A 135 -3.78 15.89 -6.34
N VAL A 136 -4.85 16.67 -6.45
CA VAL A 136 -4.92 17.93 -7.19
C VAL A 136 -5.12 19.12 -6.25
N ALA A 137 -4.89 18.91 -4.96
CA ALA A 137 -4.93 20.01 -3.99
C ALA A 137 -3.97 21.11 -4.46
N ASP A 138 -4.46 22.34 -4.51
CA ASP A 138 -3.66 23.51 -4.81
C ASP A 138 -2.41 23.51 -3.91
N PRO A 139 -1.17 23.55 -4.47
CA PRO A 139 0.04 23.64 -3.66
C PRO A 139 0.04 24.84 -2.70
N LYS A 140 -0.82 25.83 -2.93
CA LYS A 140 -1.01 26.97 -2.06
C LYS A 140 -2.10 26.75 -0.99
N SER A 141 -2.85 25.65 -1.06
CA SER A 141 -3.83 25.31 -0.05
C SER A 141 -3.13 24.98 1.27
N THR A 142 -3.61 25.55 2.35
CA THR A 142 -3.19 25.25 3.72
C THR A 142 -4.00 24.10 4.33
N ASP A 143 -5.00 23.59 3.61
CA ASP A 143 -5.81 22.48 4.09
C ASP A 143 -5.03 21.17 4.07
N SER A 144 -5.12 20.44 5.17
CA SER A 144 -4.52 19.10 5.24
C SER A 144 -5.29 18.13 4.34
N TRP A 145 -4.59 17.14 3.83
CA TRP A 145 -5.21 16.10 3.00
C TRP A 145 -6.23 15.26 3.78
N THR A 146 -6.03 15.08 5.08
CA THR A 146 -6.97 14.41 5.98
C THR A 146 -8.26 15.20 6.08
N LYS A 147 -8.19 16.52 6.30
CA LYS A 147 -9.36 17.40 6.33
C LYS A 147 -10.12 17.39 5.00
N THR A 148 -9.40 17.44 3.87
CA THR A 148 -10.00 17.35 2.53
C THR A 148 -10.73 16.03 2.33
N PHE A 149 -10.17 14.91 2.77
CA PHE A 149 -10.82 13.59 2.71
C PHE A 149 -12.09 13.57 3.58
N LEU A 150 -12.01 14.04 4.82
CA LEU A 150 -13.13 14.01 5.76
C LEU A 150 -14.29 14.94 5.36
N ALA A 151 -13.98 16.03 4.65
CA ALA A 151 -14.99 16.93 4.10
C ALA A 151 -15.65 16.41 2.80
N HIS A 152 -15.05 15.37 2.16
CA HIS A 152 -15.56 14.84 0.90
C HIS A 152 -16.86 14.04 1.11
N PRO A 153 -17.87 14.20 0.23
CA PRO A 153 -19.18 13.54 0.39
C PRO A 153 -19.10 12.01 0.49
N VAL A 154 -19.88 11.44 1.40
CA VAL A 154 -20.04 9.99 1.62
C VAL A 154 -21.51 9.60 1.41
N PRO A 155 -22.01 9.59 0.15
CA PRO A 155 -23.43 9.35 -0.13
C PRO A 155 -23.87 7.90 0.15
N PHE A 156 -22.96 6.92 0.08
CA PHE A 156 -23.29 5.54 0.30
C PHE A 156 -22.88 5.07 1.70
N LYS A 157 -23.59 4.07 2.21
CA LYS A 157 -23.20 3.43 3.46
C LYS A 157 -21.83 2.77 3.32
N PRO A 158 -20.85 3.04 4.20
CA PRO A 158 -19.57 2.34 4.20
C PRO A 158 -19.75 0.81 4.20
N GLY A 159 -18.93 0.14 3.43
CA GLY A 159 -18.99 -1.31 3.26
C GLY A 159 -19.89 -1.81 2.12
N THR A 160 -20.63 -0.92 1.42
CA THR A 160 -21.61 -1.33 0.39
C THR A 160 -21.19 -1.07 -1.06
N HIS A 161 -20.30 -0.13 -1.29
CA HIS A 161 -19.88 0.27 -2.63
C HIS A 161 -18.35 0.30 -2.72
N PHE A 162 -17.82 -0.43 -3.69
CA PHE A 162 -16.39 -0.39 -3.98
C PHE A 162 -16.07 0.80 -4.89
N LEU A 163 -15.06 1.56 -4.48
CA LEU A 163 -14.42 2.60 -5.28
C LEU A 163 -12.91 2.48 -5.06
N TYR A 164 -12.13 2.24 -6.12
CA TYR A 164 -10.68 2.32 -5.99
C TYR A 164 -10.30 3.73 -5.51
N ASN A 165 -9.72 3.84 -4.31
CA ASN A 165 -9.60 5.10 -3.58
C ASN A 165 -8.21 5.24 -2.96
N SER A 166 -7.31 5.93 -3.67
CA SER A 166 -5.95 6.19 -3.15
C SER A 166 -5.94 7.14 -1.95
N PRO A 167 -6.81 8.17 -1.87
CA PRO A 167 -7.03 8.93 -0.66
C PRO A 167 -7.36 8.09 0.58
N ALA A 168 -8.13 7.01 0.45
CA ALA A 168 -8.40 6.10 1.56
C ALA A 168 -7.12 5.43 2.08
N THR A 169 -6.19 5.06 1.19
CA THR A 169 -4.89 4.51 1.60
C THR A 169 -4.01 5.57 2.27
N PHE A 170 -4.07 6.82 1.81
CA PHE A 170 -3.40 7.92 2.50
C PHE A 170 -3.94 8.08 3.93
N MET A 171 -5.26 8.02 4.14
CA MET A 171 -5.87 8.07 5.47
C MET A 171 -5.34 6.96 6.39
N LEU A 172 -5.15 5.74 5.87
CA LEU A 172 -4.52 4.66 6.63
C LEU A 172 -3.09 4.99 7.06
N SER A 173 -2.31 5.60 6.16
CA SER A 173 -0.96 6.05 6.47
C SER A 173 -0.95 7.13 7.56
N ALA A 174 -1.87 8.08 7.49
CA ALA A 174 -2.04 9.12 8.50
C ALA A 174 -2.48 8.54 9.86
N ILE A 175 -3.39 7.57 9.87
CA ILE A 175 -3.79 6.84 11.08
C ILE A 175 -2.59 6.13 11.72
N VAL A 176 -1.79 5.39 10.91
CA VAL A 176 -0.58 4.73 11.42
C VAL A 176 0.36 5.75 12.05
N GLN A 177 0.57 6.90 11.41
CA GLN A 177 1.42 7.96 11.96
C GLN A 177 0.87 8.50 13.28
N ASN A 178 -0.43 8.73 13.38
CA ASN A 178 -1.05 9.25 14.59
C ASN A 178 -0.93 8.27 15.78
N VAL A 179 -1.13 6.97 15.55
CA VAL A 179 -1.11 5.98 16.65
C VAL A 179 0.30 5.50 17.01
N THR A 180 1.28 5.67 16.12
CA THR A 180 2.66 5.22 16.36
C THR A 180 3.64 6.36 16.64
N GLY A 181 3.30 7.60 16.29
CA GLY A 181 4.21 8.75 16.32
C GLY A 181 5.30 8.69 15.24
N MET A 182 5.24 7.75 14.30
CA MET A 182 6.26 7.52 13.26
C MET A 182 5.64 7.61 11.87
N THR A 183 6.40 8.08 10.87
CA THR A 183 5.94 7.92 9.48
C THR A 183 5.75 6.43 9.17
N THR A 184 4.81 6.09 8.29
CA THR A 184 4.59 4.69 7.88
C THR A 184 5.88 4.02 7.42
N ARG A 185 6.73 4.74 6.68
CA ARG A 185 8.03 4.24 6.24
C ARG A 185 8.96 3.90 7.41
N ASP A 186 9.10 4.80 8.36
CA ASP A 186 10.03 4.60 9.47
C ASP A 186 9.51 3.54 10.45
N TYR A 187 8.19 3.47 10.62
CA TYR A 187 7.54 2.40 11.38
C TYR A 187 7.81 1.03 10.76
N LEU A 188 7.62 0.87 9.45
CA LEU A 188 7.90 -0.40 8.76
C LEU A 188 9.39 -0.76 8.79
N ARG A 189 10.29 0.20 8.59
CA ARG A 189 11.75 -0.06 8.64
C ARG A 189 12.23 -0.57 10.00
N SER A 190 11.49 -0.34 11.05
CA SER A 190 11.80 -0.87 12.38
C SER A 190 11.25 -2.29 12.59
N LYS A 191 10.40 -2.81 11.67
CA LYS A 191 9.66 -4.07 11.80
C LYS A 191 9.96 -5.10 10.72
N LEU A 192 10.34 -4.64 9.52
CA LEU A 192 10.71 -5.42 8.36
C LEU A 192 12.19 -5.21 8.06
#